data_1f85341f30d61f576cc39a09add2c1e2
#
_entry.id   1f85341f30d61f576cc39a09add2c1e2
#
_cell.length_a   1.000
_cell.length_b   1.000
_cell.length_c   1.000
_cell.angle_alpha   90.00
_cell.angle_beta   90.00
_cell.angle_gamma   90.00
#
_symmetry.space_group_name_H-M   'P 1'
#
loop_
_entity.id
_entity.type
_entity.pdbx_description
1 polymer ?
#
loop_
_entity_poly.entity_id
_entity_poly.type
_entity_poly.pdbx_seq_one_letter_code
_entity_poly.pdbx_strand_id
1 'polypeptide(L)'
;EVIHGLFEMQGKVDSTVLASLYMDDECIMPLVIEPGHIDIQIDNAGITIKGTPLNDCFNDFVVQKNSLDDRAYEVEREESRMIMDGKDLQTVHQEIQKKRDEIATEMNQLAKTFIQDNYENVLGPGLFIMLGNSMPYPFMTPLMQEIIDAAPEAFKNNYMVKEYVSVARENMSH
;
A
#
# COMPACT_ATOMS: atom_id res chain seq x y z
N GLU A 1 9.65 -17.27 19.34
CA GLU A 1 10.97 -17.87 19.05
C GLU A 1 10.93 -18.51 17.66
N VAL A 2 11.99 -18.35 16.86
CA VAL A 2 12.12 -19.01 15.55
C VAL A 2 13.01 -20.23 15.70
N ILE A 3 12.49 -21.41 15.38
CA ILE A 3 13.21 -22.68 15.48
C ILE A 3 13.27 -23.32 14.10
N HIS A 4 14.47 -23.54 13.57
CA HIS A 4 14.68 -24.07 12.21
C HIS A 4 13.93 -23.32 11.10
N GLY A 5 13.80 -21.98 11.24
CA GLY A 5 13.06 -21.16 10.29
C GLY A 5 11.54 -21.18 10.45
N LEU A 6 11.02 -21.83 11.49
CA LEU A 6 9.58 -21.91 11.79
C LEU A 6 9.24 -21.09 13.03
N PHE A 7 8.10 -20.44 13.00
CA PHE A 7 7.51 -19.77 14.16
C PHE A 7 5.99 -20.01 14.19
N GLU A 8 5.44 -19.96 15.39
CA GLU A 8 4.01 -20.04 15.63
C GLU A 8 3.62 -19.01 16.68
N MET A 9 2.50 -18.35 16.46
CA MET A 9 1.89 -17.43 17.41
C MET A 9 0.41 -17.76 17.55
N GLN A 10 -0.08 -17.80 18.79
CA GLN A 10 -1.49 -18.05 19.11
C GLN A 10 -2.02 -16.95 20.01
N GLY A 11 -3.25 -16.55 19.80
CA GLY A 11 -3.89 -15.51 20.60
C GLY A 11 -5.40 -15.49 20.46
N LYS A 12 -6.03 -14.61 21.20
CA LYS A 12 -7.45 -14.29 21.09
C LYS A 12 -7.58 -12.87 20.57
N VAL A 13 -8.52 -12.66 19.67
CA VAL A 13 -8.86 -11.33 19.16
C VAL A 13 -10.31 -11.05 19.47
N ASP A 14 -10.59 -9.87 20.03
CA ASP A 14 -11.95 -9.39 20.32
C ASP A 14 -12.56 -8.70 19.10
N SER A 15 -11.70 -8.23 18.18
CA SER A 15 -12.09 -7.57 16.92
C SER A 15 -11.02 -7.76 15.87
N THR A 16 -11.40 -7.72 14.60
CA THR A 16 -10.47 -7.67 13.47
C THR A 16 -9.67 -6.36 13.50
N VAL A 17 -8.35 -6.46 13.40
CA VAL A 17 -7.46 -5.29 13.42
C VAL A 17 -6.37 -5.42 12.37
N LEU A 18 -5.97 -4.29 11.77
CA LEU A 18 -4.75 -4.21 11.00
C LEU A 18 -3.57 -4.03 11.96
N ALA A 19 -2.58 -4.91 11.87
CA ALA A 19 -1.40 -4.94 12.70
C ALA A 19 -0.14 -4.93 11.83
N SER A 20 1.03 -4.76 12.43
CA SER A 20 2.30 -4.86 11.75
C SER A 20 3.09 -6.05 12.30
N LEU A 21 3.67 -6.84 11.40
CA LEU A 21 4.63 -7.87 11.74
C LEU A 21 6.01 -7.24 11.88
N TYR A 22 6.67 -7.52 12.99
CA TYR A 22 8.04 -7.09 13.24
C TYR A 22 8.96 -8.30 13.35
N MET A 23 10.17 -8.14 12.84
CA MET A 23 11.29 -9.03 13.09
C MET A 23 12.41 -8.18 13.70
N ASP A 24 12.74 -8.47 14.95
CA ASP A 24 13.50 -7.56 15.81
C ASP A 24 12.83 -6.18 15.88
N ASP A 25 13.51 -5.11 15.50
CA ASP A 25 12.97 -3.74 15.50
C ASP A 25 12.49 -3.29 14.11
N GLU A 26 12.56 -4.16 13.09
CA GLU A 26 12.15 -3.83 11.73
C GLU A 26 10.71 -4.26 11.45
N CYS A 27 9.90 -3.31 10.96
CA CYS A 27 8.57 -3.60 10.46
C CYS A 27 8.68 -4.37 9.13
N ILE A 28 8.25 -5.62 9.12
CA ILE A 28 8.34 -6.50 7.96
C ILE A 28 7.20 -6.22 6.99
N MET A 29 5.96 -6.32 7.46
CA MET A 29 4.79 -5.93 6.69
C MET A 29 3.54 -5.83 7.57
N PRO A 30 2.49 -5.11 7.12
CA PRO A 30 1.17 -5.16 7.75
C PRO A 30 0.47 -6.49 7.47
N LEU A 31 -0.36 -6.93 8.44
CA LEU A 31 -1.25 -8.08 8.32
C LEU A 31 -2.57 -7.82 9.05
N VAL A 32 -3.59 -8.57 8.72
CA VAL A 32 -4.87 -8.51 9.44
C VAL A 32 -4.92 -9.61 10.48
N ILE A 33 -5.12 -9.24 11.74
CA ILE A 33 -5.42 -10.18 12.81
C ILE A 33 -6.93 -10.38 12.84
N GLU A 34 -7.37 -11.55 12.38
CA GLU A 34 -8.77 -11.97 12.32
C GLU A 34 -8.89 -13.46 12.71
N PRO A 35 -10.08 -13.96 13.06
CA PRO A 35 -10.25 -15.37 13.40
C PRO A 35 -9.89 -16.29 12.24
N GLY A 36 -9.05 -17.28 12.51
CA GLY A 36 -8.63 -18.28 11.53
C GLY A 36 -7.16 -18.67 11.68
N HIS A 37 -6.66 -19.37 10.70
CA HIS A 37 -5.25 -19.72 10.59
C HIS A 37 -4.59 -18.81 9.55
N ILE A 38 -3.59 -18.06 9.98
CA ILE A 38 -2.84 -17.12 9.14
C ILE A 38 -1.49 -17.76 8.84
N ASP A 39 -1.24 -18.04 7.56
CA ASP A 39 0.03 -18.54 7.07
C ASP A 39 0.93 -17.39 6.66
N ILE A 40 2.12 -17.33 7.26
CA ILE A 40 3.14 -16.32 6.95
C ILE A 40 4.37 -17.02 6.39
N GLN A 41 4.74 -16.70 5.16
CA GLN A 41 5.94 -17.18 4.51
C GLN A 41 6.88 -16.02 4.22
N ILE A 42 8.12 -16.14 4.68
CA ILE A 42 9.19 -15.15 4.46
C ILE A 42 10.35 -15.89 3.80
N ASP A 43 10.66 -15.56 2.57
CA ASP A 43 11.76 -16.15 1.81
C ASP A 43 12.43 -15.12 0.88
N ASN A 44 13.37 -15.60 0.06
CA ASN A 44 14.09 -14.73 -0.89
C ASN A 44 13.21 -14.17 -2.02
N ALA A 45 12.02 -14.72 -2.25
CA ALA A 45 11.07 -14.22 -3.23
C ALA A 45 10.17 -13.12 -2.66
N GLY A 46 10.14 -12.97 -1.32
CA GLY A 46 9.37 -11.97 -0.63
C GLY A 46 8.60 -12.52 0.57
N ILE A 47 7.55 -11.78 0.93
CA ILE A 47 6.68 -12.11 2.06
C ILE A 47 5.28 -12.35 1.55
N THR A 48 4.68 -13.44 2.00
CA THR A 48 3.30 -13.81 1.69
C THR A 48 2.53 -14.01 2.99
N ILE A 49 1.35 -13.43 3.10
CA ILE A 49 0.43 -13.64 4.23
C ILE A 49 -0.92 -14.04 3.67
N LYS A 50 -1.42 -15.22 4.05
CA LYS A 50 -2.63 -15.84 3.51
C LYS A 50 -3.36 -16.67 4.58
N GLY A 51 -4.49 -17.26 4.17
CA GLY A 51 -5.24 -18.25 4.95
C GLY A 51 -6.47 -17.70 5.65
N THR A 52 -6.68 -16.37 5.57
CA THR A 52 -7.92 -15.73 6.04
C THR A 52 -8.40 -14.69 5.03
N PRO A 53 -9.70 -14.39 4.95
CA PRO A 53 -10.27 -13.60 3.86
C PRO A 53 -9.64 -12.22 3.65
N LEU A 54 -9.36 -11.47 4.73
CA LEU A 54 -8.78 -10.14 4.59
C LEU A 54 -7.28 -10.20 4.31
N ASN A 55 -6.56 -11.19 4.83
CA ASN A 55 -5.16 -11.40 4.47
C ASN A 55 -5.01 -11.85 3.02
N ASP A 56 -5.88 -12.73 2.51
CA ASP A 56 -5.89 -13.12 1.10
C ASP A 56 -6.16 -11.91 0.20
N CYS A 57 -7.19 -11.10 0.53
CA CYS A 57 -7.51 -9.85 -0.18
C CYS A 57 -6.33 -8.86 -0.19
N PHE A 58 -5.68 -8.68 0.96
CA PHE A 58 -4.54 -7.78 1.08
C PHE A 58 -3.30 -8.31 0.33
N ASN A 59 -3.06 -9.62 0.38
CA ASN A 59 -1.98 -10.24 -0.38
C ASN A 59 -2.15 -10.06 -1.89
N ASP A 60 -3.36 -10.21 -2.41
CA ASP A 60 -3.65 -9.98 -3.83
C ASP A 60 -3.38 -8.52 -4.25
N PHE A 61 -3.69 -7.56 -3.40
CA PHE A 61 -3.31 -6.16 -3.60
C PHE A 61 -1.78 -5.99 -3.62
N VAL A 62 -1.07 -6.58 -2.66
CA VAL A 62 0.40 -6.50 -2.58
C VAL A 62 1.06 -7.09 -3.82
N VAL A 63 0.58 -8.23 -4.33
CA VAL A 63 1.09 -8.85 -5.57
C VAL A 63 0.92 -7.91 -6.76
N GLN A 64 -0.24 -7.28 -6.93
CA GLN A 64 -0.48 -6.32 -8.01
C GLN A 64 0.40 -5.07 -7.87
N LYS A 65 0.52 -4.54 -6.65
CA LYS A 65 1.41 -3.41 -6.35
C LYS A 65 2.86 -3.73 -6.71
N ASN A 66 3.37 -4.89 -6.28
CA ASN A 66 4.74 -5.31 -6.58
C ASN A 66 4.98 -5.43 -8.09
N SER A 67 4.02 -5.93 -8.86
CA SER A 67 4.12 -5.97 -10.32
C SER A 67 4.23 -4.57 -10.94
N LEU A 68 3.56 -3.57 -10.37
CA LEU A 68 3.70 -2.17 -10.82
C LEU A 68 5.05 -1.57 -10.42
N ASP A 69 5.55 -1.89 -9.21
CA ASP A 69 6.88 -1.48 -8.76
C ASP A 69 7.98 -2.07 -9.65
N ASP A 70 7.89 -3.35 -10.01
CA ASP A 70 8.81 -4.00 -10.94
C ASP A 70 8.82 -3.31 -12.31
N ARG A 71 7.64 -2.95 -12.83
CA ARG A 71 7.54 -2.18 -14.08
C ARG A 71 8.17 -0.79 -13.96
N ALA A 72 7.99 -0.11 -12.83
CA ALA A 72 8.64 1.19 -12.59
C ALA A 72 10.17 1.05 -12.58
N TYR A 73 10.69 0.03 -11.91
CA TYR A 73 12.12 -0.29 -11.90
C TYR A 73 12.68 -0.59 -13.30
N GLU A 74 11.95 -1.37 -14.13
CA GLU A 74 12.36 -1.62 -15.50
C GLU A 74 12.38 -0.35 -16.37
N VAL A 75 11.47 0.61 -16.14
CA VAL A 75 11.47 1.91 -16.82
C VAL A 75 12.72 2.71 -16.46
N GLU A 76 13.20 2.69 -15.21
CA GLU A 76 14.43 3.36 -14.80
C GLU A 76 15.67 2.71 -15.47
N ARG A 77 15.68 1.39 -15.57
CA ARG A 77 16.73 0.67 -16.29
C ARG A 77 16.72 0.95 -17.79
N GLU A 78 15.54 1.08 -18.37
CA GLU A 78 15.38 1.44 -19.79
C GLU A 78 15.91 2.86 -20.06
N GLU A 79 15.59 3.84 -19.20
CA GLU A 79 16.12 5.21 -19.28
C GLU A 79 17.65 5.19 -19.33
N SER A 80 18.27 4.46 -18.40
CA SER A 80 19.73 4.34 -18.31
C SER A 80 20.33 3.74 -19.60
N ARG A 81 19.70 2.69 -20.15
CA ARG A 81 20.15 2.07 -21.43
C ARG A 81 20.04 3.03 -22.60
N MET A 82 18.89 3.73 -22.72
CA MET A 82 18.65 4.66 -23.82
C MET A 82 19.69 5.80 -23.83
N ILE A 83 20.04 6.31 -22.65
CA ILE A 83 21.08 7.35 -22.49
C ILE A 83 22.46 6.78 -22.91
N MET A 84 22.80 5.58 -22.45
CA MET A 84 24.09 4.93 -22.80
C MET A 84 24.20 4.62 -24.30
N ASP A 85 23.09 4.31 -24.96
CA ASP A 85 23.02 4.07 -26.40
C ASP A 85 23.11 5.37 -27.24
N GLY A 86 23.23 6.53 -26.58
CA GLY A 86 23.41 7.82 -27.24
C GLY A 86 22.12 8.39 -27.85
N LYS A 87 20.93 7.94 -27.41
CA LYS A 87 19.68 8.54 -27.86
C LYS A 87 19.57 9.99 -27.39
N ASP A 88 18.81 10.78 -28.14
CA ASP A 88 18.54 12.18 -27.79
C ASP A 88 17.83 12.27 -26.42
N LEU A 89 18.41 13.07 -25.52
CA LEU A 89 17.94 13.18 -24.14
C LEU A 89 16.50 13.69 -24.02
N GLN A 90 16.09 14.59 -24.92
CA GLN A 90 14.72 15.12 -24.91
C GLN A 90 13.71 14.02 -25.27
N THR A 91 14.02 13.23 -26.26
CA THR A 91 13.22 12.07 -26.67
C THR A 91 13.14 11.04 -25.55
N VAL A 92 14.30 10.71 -24.92
CA VAL A 92 14.35 9.77 -23.78
C VAL A 92 13.44 10.26 -22.65
N HIS A 93 13.58 11.51 -22.22
CA HIS A 93 12.77 12.05 -21.14
C HIS A 93 11.27 12.00 -21.44
N GLN A 94 10.86 12.30 -22.68
CA GLN A 94 9.44 12.26 -23.05
C GLN A 94 8.88 10.82 -23.02
N GLU A 95 9.61 9.85 -23.57
CA GLU A 95 9.19 8.45 -23.58
C GLU A 95 9.12 7.86 -22.17
N ILE A 96 10.13 8.13 -21.35
CA ILE A 96 10.20 7.65 -19.98
C ILE A 96 9.13 8.30 -19.09
N GLN A 97 8.94 9.62 -19.21
CA GLN A 97 7.90 10.33 -18.46
C GLN A 97 6.51 9.76 -18.74
N LYS A 98 6.20 9.50 -20.01
CA LYS A 98 4.93 8.88 -20.38
C LYS A 98 4.72 7.53 -19.69
N LYS A 99 5.74 6.67 -19.67
CA LYS A 99 5.66 5.35 -19.00
C LYS A 99 5.49 5.49 -17.49
N ARG A 100 6.19 6.44 -16.86
CA ARG A 100 6.03 6.75 -15.44
C ARG A 100 4.62 7.22 -15.11
N ASP A 101 4.05 8.10 -15.93
CA ASP A 101 2.69 8.62 -15.74
C ASP A 101 1.63 7.51 -15.89
N GLU A 102 1.82 6.60 -16.85
CA GLU A 102 0.96 5.42 -17.02
C GLU A 102 0.99 4.51 -15.77
N ILE A 103 2.18 4.18 -15.26
CA ILE A 103 2.35 3.35 -14.06
C ILE A 103 1.77 4.06 -12.84
N ALA A 104 2.02 5.36 -12.66
CA ALA A 104 1.46 6.14 -11.56
C ALA A 104 -0.08 6.16 -11.60
N THR A 105 -0.66 6.27 -12.79
CA THR A 105 -2.12 6.20 -12.97
C THR A 105 -2.68 4.85 -12.59
N GLU A 106 -2.03 3.76 -13.02
CA GLU A 106 -2.42 2.39 -12.65
C GLU A 106 -2.30 2.16 -11.14
N MET A 107 -1.21 2.63 -10.50
CA MET A 107 -1.00 2.53 -9.05
C MET A 107 -2.08 3.28 -8.27
N ASN A 108 -2.41 4.51 -8.69
CA ASN A 108 -3.48 5.31 -8.08
C ASN A 108 -4.84 4.62 -8.22
N GLN A 109 -5.11 4.04 -9.40
CA GLN A 109 -6.36 3.31 -9.62
C GLN A 109 -6.45 2.05 -8.78
N LEU A 110 -5.35 1.28 -8.68
CA LEU A 110 -5.27 0.09 -7.82
C LEU A 110 -5.55 0.43 -6.36
N ALA A 111 -4.88 1.46 -5.82
CA ALA A 111 -5.08 1.89 -4.44
C ALA A 111 -6.51 2.41 -4.20
N LYS A 112 -7.04 3.22 -5.13
CA LYS A 112 -8.40 3.74 -5.05
C LYS A 112 -9.43 2.61 -5.02
N THR A 113 -9.35 1.69 -5.98
CA THR A 113 -10.27 0.55 -6.08
C THR A 113 -10.21 -0.31 -4.82
N PHE A 114 -9.00 -0.65 -4.36
CA PHE A 114 -8.83 -1.45 -3.14
C PHE A 114 -9.46 -0.78 -1.92
N ILE A 115 -9.25 0.52 -1.71
CA ILE A 115 -9.85 1.25 -0.59
C ILE A 115 -11.38 1.27 -0.71
N GLN A 116 -11.91 1.49 -1.91
CA GLN A 116 -13.35 1.53 -2.17
C GLN A 116 -14.02 0.18 -1.89
N ASP A 117 -13.40 -0.92 -2.32
CA ASP A 117 -13.91 -2.28 -2.09
C ASP A 117 -13.83 -2.69 -0.60
N ASN A 118 -13.03 -1.98 0.19
CA ASN A 118 -12.76 -2.27 1.59
C ASN A 118 -13.21 -1.15 2.56
N TYR A 119 -14.12 -0.28 2.17
CA TYR A 119 -14.61 0.80 3.05
C TYR A 119 -15.19 0.31 4.38
N GLU A 120 -15.78 -0.90 4.41
CA GLU A 120 -16.50 -1.45 5.56
C GLU A 120 -15.63 -2.34 6.47
N ASN A 121 -14.35 -2.54 6.14
CA ASN A 121 -13.42 -3.35 6.93
C ASN A 121 -12.13 -2.58 7.24
N VAL A 122 -11.19 -3.21 7.95
CA VAL A 122 -9.98 -2.55 8.43
C VAL A 122 -8.97 -2.22 7.33
N LEU A 123 -9.06 -2.86 6.17
CA LEU A 123 -8.10 -2.67 5.06
C LEU A 123 -8.27 -1.31 4.38
N GLY A 124 -9.50 -0.86 4.15
CA GLY A 124 -9.75 0.44 3.51
C GLY A 124 -9.17 1.61 4.30
N PRO A 125 -9.60 1.82 5.57
CA PRO A 125 -8.99 2.83 6.43
C PRO A 125 -7.48 2.65 6.60
N GLY A 126 -7.01 1.41 6.76
CA GLY A 126 -5.59 1.11 6.90
C GLY A 126 -4.77 1.55 5.70
N LEU A 127 -5.15 1.17 4.48
CA LEU A 127 -4.43 1.59 3.27
C LEU A 127 -4.53 3.11 3.05
N PHE A 128 -5.68 3.72 3.34
CA PHE A 128 -5.82 5.19 3.26
C PHE A 128 -4.78 5.91 4.14
N ILE A 129 -4.59 5.45 5.38
CA ILE A 129 -3.57 6.00 6.29
C ILE A 129 -2.15 5.71 5.79
N MET A 130 -1.89 4.52 5.24
CA MET A 130 -0.58 4.20 4.66
C MET A 130 -0.22 5.13 3.49
N LEU A 131 -1.18 5.47 2.62
CA LEU A 131 -0.97 6.46 1.56
C LEU A 131 -0.60 7.83 2.15
N GLY A 132 -1.28 8.23 3.21
CA GLY A 132 -0.98 9.48 3.90
C GLY A 132 0.38 9.51 4.57
N ASN A 133 0.78 8.42 5.21
CA ASN A 133 2.06 8.29 5.91
C ASN A 133 3.26 8.19 4.96
N SER A 134 3.04 7.99 3.67
CA SER A 134 4.12 8.08 2.66
C SER A 134 4.59 9.52 2.42
N MET A 135 3.85 10.51 2.91
CA MET A 135 4.19 11.93 2.81
C MET A 135 4.97 12.40 4.05
N PRO A 136 5.84 13.42 3.92
CA PRO A 136 6.62 13.94 5.06
C PRO A 136 5.75 14.59 6.16
N TYR A 137 4.53 14.98 5.83
CA TYR A 137 3.51 15.49 6.76
C TYR A 137 2.11 15.21 6.20
N PRO A 138 1.06 15.15 7.05
CA PRO A 138 -0.31 14.92 6.60
C PRO A 138 -0.76 15.96 5.56
N PHE A 139 -1.17 15.48 4.40
CA PHE A 139 -1.60 16.28 3.26
C PHE A 139 -2.69 15.55 2.46
N MET A 140 -3.68 16.26 1.96
CA MET A 140 -4.72 15.69 1.10
C MET A 140 -4.29 15.73 -0.37
N THR A 141 -3.86 14.59 -0.90
CA THR A 141 -3.62 14.45 -2.35
C THR A 141 -4.93 14.45 -3.14
N PRO A 142 -4.92 14.75 -4.45
CA PRO A 142 -6.11 14.62 -5.29
C PRO A 142 -6.77 13.23 -5.19
N LEU A 143 -5.96 12.17 -5.17
CA LEU A 143 -6.44 10.79 -5.00
C LEU A 143 -7.17 10.61 -3.66
N MET A 144 -6.59 11.08 -2.56
CA MET A 144 -7.20 10.97 -1.24
C MET A 144 -8.50 11.78 -1.14
N GLN A 145 -8.54 12.95 -1.78
CA GLN A 145 -9.77 13.75 -1.84
C GLN A 145 -10.87 13.03 -2.62
N GLU A 146 -10.56 12.44 -3.77
CA GLU A 146 -11.52 11.63 -4.54
C GLU A 146 -12.05 10.43 -3.75
N ILE A 147 -11.18 9.75 -2.98
CA ILE A 147 -11.58 8.64 -2.12
C ILE A 147 -12.55 9.11 -1.05
N ILE A 148 -12.24 10.20 -0.34
CA ILE A 148 -13.09 10.76 0.72
C ILE A 148 -14.43 11.26 0.17
N ASP A 149 -14.43 11.91 -0.99
CA ASP A 149 -15.66 12.43 -1.60
C ASP A 149 -16.65 11.31 -1.95
N ALA A 150 -16.13 10.16 -2.41
CA ALA A 150 -16.92 8.98 -2.74
C ALA A 150 -17.24 8.07 -1.54
N ALA A 151 -16.56 8.25 -0.40
CA ALA A 151 -16.65 7.33 0.73
C ALA A 151 -17.98 7.42 1.48
N PRO A 152 -18.48 6.29 2.02
CA PRO A 152 -19.64 6.29 2.91
C PRO A 152 -19.31 6.97 4.26
N GLU A 153 -20.34 7.44 4.96
CA GLU A 153 -20.18 8.13 6.24
C GLU A 153 -19.46 7.27 7.31
N ALA A 154 -19.65 5.96 7.30
CA ALA A 154 -18.95 5.06 8.20
C ALA A 154 -17.41 5.14 8.04
N PHE A 155 -16.92 5.17 6.80
CA PHE A 155 -15.50 5.33 6.51
C PHE A 155 -14.98 6.72 6.92
N LYS A 156 -15.70 7.79 6.59
CA LYS A 156 -15.33 9.17 6.95
C LYS A 156 -15.28 9.38 8.47
N ASN A 157 -16.13 8.67 9.21
CA ASN A 157 -16.19 8.71 10.68
C ASN A 157 -15.26 7.69 11.37
N ASN A 158 -14.54 6.85 10.60
CA ASN A 158 -13.47 6.04 11.17
C ASN A 158 -12.46 6.96 11.86
N TYR A 159 -12.09 6.63 13.11
CA TYR A 159 -11.25 7.50 13.94
C TYR A 159 -9.96 7.93 13.24
N MET A 160 -9.21 6.98 12.69
CA MET A 160 -7.92 7.25 12.02
C MET A 160 -8.11 8.12 10.77
N VAL A 161 -9.11 7.81 9.94
CA VAL A 161 -9.40 8.57 8.71
C VAL A 161 -9.80 9.99 9.06
N LYS A 162 -10.70 10.17 10.01
CA LYS A 162 -11.19 11.49 10.44
C LYS A 162 -10.07 12.35 11.01
N GLU A 163 -9.23 11.78 11.86
CA GLU A 163 -8.08 12.47 12.45
C GLU A 163 -7.10 12.90 11.37
N TYR A 164 -6.70 11.98 10.49
CA TYR A 164 -5.79 12.29 9.37
C TYR A 164 -6.34 13.42 8.49
N VAL A 165 -7.59 13.32 8.05
CA VAL A 165 -8.23 14.32 7.17
C VAL A 165 -8.30 15.69 7.86
N SER A 166 -8.58 15.74 9.19
CA SER A 166 -8.60 16.99 9.94
C SER A 166 -7.23 17.68 9.90
N VAL A 167 -6.18 16.95 10.28
CA VAL A 167 -4.81 17.48 10.32
C VAL A 167 -4.33 17.87 8.92
N ALA A 168 -4.60 17.03 7.92
CA ALA A 168 -4.20 17.32 6.54
C ALA A 168 -4.84 18.60 5.99
N ARG A 169 -6.12 18.85 6.31
CA ARG A 169 -6.81 20.07 5.90
C ARG A 169 -6.29 21.31 6.63
N GLU A 170 -5.97 21.19 7.92
CA GLU A 170 -5.32 22.27 8.68
C GLU A 170 -4.00 22.68 8.04
N ASN A 171 -3.14 21.69 7.70
CA ASN A 171 -1.86 21.94 7.05
C ASN A 171 -1.98 22.63 5.67
N MET A 172 -3.08 22.40 4.96
CA MET A 172 -3.33 23.05 3.66
C MET A 172 -3.90 24.47 3.78
N SER A 173 -4.30 24.89 4.98
CA SER A 173 -4.90 26.20 5.23
C SER A 173 -3.87 27.27 5.58
N HIS A 174 -2.63 26.88 5.76
CA HIS A 174 -1.46 27.71 6.09
C HIS A 174 -0.48 27.76 4.94
#